data_760f73a0fa3b01d54cdf328749224e46
#
_entry.id   760f73a0fa3b01d54cdf328749224e46
#
_cell.length_a   1.000
_cell.length_b   1.000
_cell.length_c   1.000
_cell.angle_alpha   90.00
_cell.angle_beta   90.00
_cell.angle_gamma   90.00
#
_symmetry.space_group_name_H-M   'P 1'
#
loop_
_entity.id
_entity.type
_entity.pdbx_description
1 polymer ?
#
loop_
_entity_poly.entity_id
_entity_poly.type
_entity_poly.pdbx_seq_one_letter_code
_entity_poly.pdbx_strand_id
1 'polypeptide(L)'
;MIPATLEGELLRRKARKDYGTYVELANPGFYMTHFHRYLCDQIQAFLEAPCTNGFMDILLLSVPPQHGKSYTVTETLPSWFLGRDPTAGVIIAGYESTFAEAFSRRNRDKFVSITQEVFLTSTHNCRPNKSVQGVALWETEQGGRCRAAGLKAGITGHGAELFIIDDPIKSKEQADSETVLAKIHDEMGPSVQSRIHPGGKLIVIQTRWVEGDVIGWVQENWGEWVWKTINLPAEYDEDAALIGPDPLGRKLGESLMGHHLGDDETKLPQKIANTNEWLQSKKRLVKQSDGDRTWNALYQGRPSAANGNLYNPAWWKTYLRTKDLRESLEYLQLSVDATFKNTETSDYVAITLWGLKGRDVYLWKLVNKRMGFLDTVSCIKALCKEFPDIDELVIEDKANGSAIIDVLKYEENMPPVVAVTPLGGKYARAQATSPFVATGVVHLPADFTPDEEVDVEWDTKEDMTAREKFIRQHSTFPYGKRDDMVDSQTQGLSRIIKLIVGDIKMPERRAHIRYTHWHSDMWEDYEMLKTDDDRQKYLLIHGYPDEWEPAEEVS
;
A
#
# COMPACT_ATOMS: atom_id res chain seq x y z
N MET A 1 -11.13 41.23 -5.93
CA MET A 1 -10.59 41.74 -7.22
C MET A 1 -9.10 41.96 -7.08
N ILE A 2 -8.32 41.45 -8.02
CA ILE A 2 -6.86 41.65 -8.07
C ILE A 2 -6.62 43.06 -8.59
N PRO A 3 -5.76 43.86 -7.94
CA PRO A 3 -5.50 45.24 -8.37
C PRO A 3 -5.03 45.33 -9.83
N ALA A 4 -5.42 46.44 -10.54
CA ALA A 4 -4.96 46.71 -11.90
C ALA A 4 -3.55 47.39 -11.90
N THR A 5 -2.66 46.89 -11.07
CA THR A 5 -1.26 47.31 -10.89
C THR A 5 -0.31 46.30 -11.49
N LEU A 6 0.97 46.65 -11.60
CA LEU A 6 2.02 45.71 -11.98
C LEU A 6 2.08 44.50 -11.04
N GLU A 7 1.96 44.71 -9.75
CA GLU A 7 1.89 43.63 -8.75
C GLU A 7 0.69 42.71 -8.98
N GLY A 8 -0.48 43.28 -9.27
CA GLY A 8 -1.66 42.51 -9.62
C GLY A 8 -1.48 41.66 -10.88
N GLU A 9 -0.78 42.19 -11.92
CA GLU A 9 -0.50 41.38 -13.11
C GLU A 9 0.54 40.30 -12.84
N LEU A 10 1.55 40.54 -12.02
CA LEU A 10 2.50 39.52 -11.59
C LEU A 10 1.81 38.42 -10.81
N LEU A 11 0.87 38.80 -9.94
CA LEU A 11 0.06 37.83 -9.16
C LEU A 11 -0.83 36.98 -10.06
N ARG A 12 -1.49 37.57 -11.08
CA ARG A 12 -2.25 36.82 -12.10
C ARG A 12 -1.37 35.82 -12.84
N ARG A 13 -0.19 36.25 -13.29
CA ARG A 13 0.77 35.37 -13.98
C ARG A 13 1.25 34.23 -13.11
N LYS A 14 1.48 34.50 -11.84
CA LYS A 14 1.83 33.46 -10.88
C LYS A 14 0.67 32.46 -10.69
N ALA A 15 -0.54 32.92 -10.47
CA ALA A 15 -1.72 32.09 -10.26
C ALA A 15 -2.10 31.22 -11.50
N ARG A 16 -1.77 31.68 -12.73
CA ARG A 16 -1.92 30.84 -13.94
C ARG A 16 -1.02 29.61 -13.92
N LYS A 17 0.17 29.72 -13.33
CA LYS A 17 1.22 28.70 -13.34
C LYS A 17 1.33 27.91 -12.04
N ASP A 18 0.85 28.46 -10.93
CA ASP A 18 0.99 27.93 -9.61
C ASP A 18 -0.38 27.75 -8.97
N TYR A 19 -0.77 26.49 -8.78
CA TYR A 19 -2.09 26.14 -8.26
C TYR A 19 -2.29 26.65 -6.83
N GLY A 20 -1.29 26.54 -5.95
CA GLY A 20 -1.38 27.03 -4.58
C GLY A 20 -1.66 28.54 -4.52
N THR A 21 -1.00 29.36 -5.35
CA THR A 21 -1.31 30.80 -5.46
C THR A 21 -2.74 31.05 -5.94
N TYR A 22 -3.24 30.22 -6.88
CA TYR A 22 -4.64 30.33 -7.30
C TYR A 22 -5.61 29.99 -6.17
N VAL A 23 -5.33 28.95 -5.37
CA VAL A 23 -6.17 28.55 -4.21
C VAL A 23 -6.29 29.71 -3.21
N GLU A 24 -5.19 30.41 -2.90
CA GLU A 24 -5.21 31.59 -2.00
C GLU A 24 -6.07 32.73 -2.56
N LEU A 25 -5.93 33.03 -3.85
CA LEU A 25 -6.73 34.07 -4.50
C LEU A 25 -8.22 33.72 -4.59
N ALA A 26 -8.52 32.47 -4.87
CA ALA A 26 -9.90 31.99 -5.05
C ALA A 26 -10.66 31.80 -3.73
N ASN A 27 -9.95 31.84 -2.61
CA ASN A 27 -10.51 31.62 -1.27
C ASN A 27 -10.07 32.71 -0.29
N PRO A 28 -10.60 33.93 -0.37
CA PRO A 28 -10.21 35.01 0.55
C PRO A 28 -10.43 34.60 2.02
N GLY A 29 -9.38 34.78 2.84
CA GLY A 29 -9.38 34.39 4.26
C GLY A 29 -9.03 32.92 4.51
N PHE A 30 -8.73 32.14 3.47
CA PHE A 30 -8.12 30.83 3.62
C PHE A 30 -6.63 30.96 4.00
N TYR A 31 -6.22 30.32 5.06
CA TYR A 31 -4.84 30.29 5.47
C TYR A 31 -4.15 29.05 4.88
N MET A 32 -3.18 29.28 3.99
CA MET A 32 -2.41 28.21 3.36
C MET A 32 -1.35 27.70 4.34
N THR A 33 -1.62 26.56 4.98
CA THR A 33 -0.61 25.87 5.82
C THR A 33 0.39 25.13 4.93
N HIS A 34 1.50 24.67 5.53
CA HIS A 34 2.51 23.90 4.83
C HIS A 34 1.93 22.65 4.15
N PHE A 35 1.03 21.93 4.81
CA PHE A 35 0.41 20.75 4.21
C PHE A 35 -0.52 21.09 3.03
N HIS A 36 -1.27 22.19 3.10
CA HIS A 36 -2.10 22.62 1.97
C HIS A 36 -1.24 22.97 0.76
N ARG A 37 -0.10 23.63 1.00
CA ARG A 37 0.87 23.94 -0.06
C ARG A 37 1.41 22.66 -0.69
N TYR A 38 1.87 21.72 0.12
CA TYR A 38 2.31 20.41 -0.34
C TYR A 38 1.23 19.71 -1.17
N LEU A 39 -0.02 19.69 -0.69
CA LEU A 39 -1.14 19.07 -1.41
C LEU A 39 -1.36 19.73 -2.78
N CYS A 40 -1.34 21.07 -2.86
CA CYS A 40 -1.45 21.80 -4.11
C CYS A 40 -0.31 21.45 -5.08
N ASP A 41 0.92 21.40 -4.58
CA ASP A 41 2.10 21.05 -5.39
C ASP A 41 2.02 19.62 -5.94
N GLN A 42 1.56 18.65 -5.14
CA GLN A 42 1.36 17.26 -5.60
C GLN A 42 0.24 17.14 -6.63
N ILE A 43 -0.86 17.85 -6.45
CA ILE A 43 -1.96 17.89 -7.42
C ILE A 43 -1.48 18.50 -8.73
N GLN A 44 -0.78 19.62 -8.69
CA GLN A 44 -0.25 20.24 -9.89
C GLN A 44 0.75 19.33 -10.61
N ALA A 45 1.69 18.74 -9.88
CA ALA A 45 2.64 17.78 -10.45
C ALA A 45 1.93 16.58 -11.11
N PHE A 46 0.87 16.08 -10.51
CA PHE A 46 0.05 15.01 -11.07
C PHE A 46 -0.64 15.42 -12.37
N LEU A 47 -1.23 16.61 -12.43
CA LEU A 47 -1.91 17.11 -13.63
C LEU A 47 -0.95 17.41 -14.78
N GLU A 48 0.28 17.82 -14.47
CA GLU A 48 1.31 18.15 -15.45
C GLU A 48 2.15 16.93 -15.89
N ALA A 49 2.11 15.83 -15.12
CA ALA A 49 2.78 14.61 -15.50
C ALA A 49 2.15 14.01 -16.77
N PRO A 50 2.97 13.57 -17.76
CA PRO A 50 2.45 12.85 -18.90
C PRO A 50 1.83 11.51 -18.44
N CYS A 51 0.74 11.10 -19.09
CA CYS A 51 0.15 9.79 -18.84
C CYS A 51 1.09 8.70 -19.38
N THR A 52 1.58 7.84 -18.49
CA THR A 52 2.62 6.85 -18.81
C THR A 52 2.07 5.54 -19.36
N ASN A 53 0.82 5.20 -19.04
CA ASN A 53 0.18 3.93 -19.43
C ASN A 53 -0.84 4.06 -20.58
N GLY A 54 -0.97 5.26 -21.16
CA GLY A 54 -1.80 5.51 -22.36
C GLY A 54 -3.31 5.52 -22.11
N PHE A 55 -3.77 5.19 -20.90
CA PHE A 55 -5.20 5.17 -20.58
C PHE A 55 -5.58 6.28 -19.57
N MET A 56 -5.20 6.16 -18.31
CA MET A 56 -5.45 7.17 -17.26
C MET A 56 -4.38 7.09 -16.17
N ASP A 57 -4.19 8.16 -15.42
CA ASP A 57 -3.45 8.13 -14.16
C ASP A 57 -4.37 8.43 -12.98
N ILE A 58 -4.07 7.84 -11.84
CA ILE A 58 -4.88 7.96 -10.61
C ILE A 58 -4.03 8.53 -9.49
N LEU A 59 -4.53 9.59 -8.85
CA LEU A 59 -3.99 10.13 -7.61
C LEU A 59 -4.94 9.78 -6.45
N LEU A 60 -4.43 9.07 -5.46
CA LEU A 60 -5.16 8.68 -4.25
C LEU A 60 -4.74 9.59 -3.09
N LEU A 61 -5.71 10.28 -2.50
CA LEU A 61 -5.50 11.24 -1.42
C LEU A 61 -6.32 10.86 -0.18
N SER A 62 -5.63 10.50 0.90
CA SER A 62 -6.22 10.28 2.22
C SER A 62 -5.85 11.44 3.13
N VAL A 63 -6.84 12.22 3.55
CA VAL A 63 -6.67 13.40 4.40
C VAL A 63 -7.75 13.39 5.50
N PRO A 64 -7.40 13.72 6.75
CA PRO A 64 -8.33 13.70 7.86
C PRO A 64 -9.54 14.64 7.66
N PRO A 65 -10.66 14.40 8.35
CA PRO A 65 -11.81 15.30 8.31
C PRO A 65 -11.44 16.67 8.88
N GLN A 66 -12.09 17.72 8.38
CA GLN A 66 -11.93 19.12 8.82
C GLN A 66 -10.53 19.74 8.61
N HIS A 67 -9.69 19.13 7.76
CA HIS A 67 -8.38 19.67 7.38
C HIS A 67 -8.39 20.40 6.03
N GLY A 68 -9.54 20.85 5.52
CA GLY A 68 -9.62 21.66 4.31
C GLY A 68 -9.38 20.91 2.99
N LYS A 69 -9.41 19.57 2.98
CA LYS A 69 -9.19 18.75 1.78
C LYS A 69 -10.08 19.15 0.61
N SER A 70 -11.38 19.25 0.85
CA SER A 70 -12.34 19.60 -0.20
C SER A 70 -12.16 21.05 -0.69
N TYR A 71 -11.69 21.95 0.17
CA TYR A 71 -11.38 23.34 -0.19
C TYR A 71 -10.29 23.45 -1.26
N THR A 72 -9.20 22.69 -1.05
CA THR A 72 -8.04 22.72 -1.95
C THR A 72 -8.24 21.85 -3.18
N VAL A 73 -9.07 20.80 -3.12
CA VAL A 73 -9.27 19.89 -4.25
C VAL A 73 -10.60 20.18 -4.93
N THR A 74 -11.69 19.72 -4.35
CA THR A 74 -12.98 19.63 -5.04
C THR A 74 -13.65 21.00 -5.25
N GLU A 75 -13.45 21.96 -4.34
CA GLU A 75 -14.05 23.30 -4.41
C GLU A 75 -13.28 24.31 -5.28
N THR A 76 -12.03 24.00 -5.66
CA THR A 76 -11.18 25.01 -6.31
C THR A 76 -10.52 24.47 -7.58
N LEU A 77 -10.10 23.21 -7.59
CA LEU A 77 -9.36 22.67 -8.73
C LEU A 77 -10.10 22.72 -10.06
N PRO A 78 -11.38 22.32 -10.16
CA PRO A 78 -12.14 22.40 -11.40
C PRO A 78 -12.11 23.77 -12.05
N SER A 79 -12.24 24.85 -11.27
CA SER A 79 -12.23 26.21 -11.79
C SER A 79 -10.86 26.62 -12.34
N TRP A 80 -9.77 26.21 -11.70
CA TRP A 80 -8.42 26.45 -12.19
C TRP A 80 -8.12 25.63 -13.44
N PHE A 81 -8.51 24.35 -13.44
CA PHE A 81 -8.31 23.44 -14.56
C PHE A 81 -9.01 23.95 -15.84
N LEU A 82 -10.28 24.33 -15.72
CA LEU A 82 -11.04 24.94 -16.81
C LEU A 82 -10.56 26.35 -17.18
N GLY A 83 -9.92 27.05 -16.26
CA GLY A 83 -9.23 28.31 -16.56
C GLY A 83 -8.00 28.08 -17.47
N ARG A 84 -7.27 27.00 -17.29
CA ARG A 84 -6.12 26.62 -18.12
C ARG A 84 -6.56 26.03 -19.47
N ASP A 85 -7.54 25.16 -19.45
CA ASP A 85 -8.13 24.56 -20.65
C ASP A 85 -9.67 24.69 -20.62
N PRO A 86 -10.20 25.75 -21.22
CA PRO A 86 -11.65 25.99 -21.26
C PRO A 86 -12.40 25.08 -22.23
N THR A 87 -11.77 24.09 -22.85
CA THR A 87 -12.39 23.07 -23.70
C THR A 87 -12.58 21.73 -22.97
N ALA A 88 -11.91 21.56 -21.83
CA ALA A 88 -11.85 20.32 -21.10
C ALA A 88 -13.17 19.95 -20.39
N GLY A 89 -13.37 18.64 -20.14
CA GLY A 89 -14.42 18.14 -19.29
C GLY A 89 -13.94 17.86 -17.87
N VAL A 90 -14.72 18.26 -16.88
CA VAL A 90 -14.49 17.91 -15.47
C VAL A 90 -15.75 17.24 -14.91
N ILE A 91 -15.56 16.13 -14.18
CA ILE A 91 -16.63 15.47 -13.43
C ILE A 91 -16.28 15.49 -11.95
N ILE A 92 -17.25 15.89 -11.12
CA ILE A 92 -17.19 15.82 -9.66
C ILE A 92 -18.21 14.79 -9.19
N ALA A 93 -17.74 13.73 -8.52
CA ALA A 93 -18.60 12.71 -7.94
C ALA A 93 -18.44 12.65 -6.42
N GLY A 94 -19.53 12.40 -5.71
CA GLY A 94 -19.53 12.19 -4.26
C GLY A 94 -20.56 11.14 -3.86
N TYR A 95 -20.76 10.93 -2.56
CA TYR A 95 -21.74 9.95 -2.06
C TYR A 95 -23.19 10.25 -2.49
N GLU A 96 -23.52 11.54 -2.71
CA GLU A 96 -24.83 12.03 -3.18
C GLU A 96 -24.67 13.17 -4.19
N SER A 97 -25.64 13.32 -5.10
CA SER A 97 -25.62 14.39 -6.14
C SER A 97 -25.62 15.79 -5.52
N THR A 98 -26.44 16.02 -4.49
CA THR A 98 -26.53 17.31 -3.80
C THR A 98 -25.22 17.74 -3.16
N PHE A 99 -24.41 16.78 -2.67
CA PHE A 99 -23.08 17.04 -2.14
C PHE A 99 -22.12 17.48 -3.25
N ALA A 100 -22.07 16.77 -4.37
CA ALA A 100 -21.26 17.13 -5.52
C ALA A 100 -21.69 18.45 -6.16
N GLU A 101 -22.99 18.71 -6.24
CA GLU A 101 -23.56 19.97 -6.77
C GLU A 101 -23.17 21.19 -5.95
N ALA A 102 -23.04 21.05 -4.62
CA ALA A 102 -22.55 22.13 -3.77
C ALA A 102 -21.13 22.56 -4.14
N PHE A 103 -20.24 21.61 -4.46
CA PHE A 103 -18.89 21.89 -4.93
C PHE A 103 -18.88 22.47 -6.35
N SER A 104 -19.69 21.92 -7.23
CA SER A 104 -19.85 22.42 -8.61
C SER A 104 -20.29 23.89 -8.63
N ARG A 105 -21.27 24.24 -7.79
CA ARG A 105 -21.71 25.65 -7.64
C ARG A 105 -20.56 26.56 -7.22
N ARG A 106 -19.78 26.16 -6.18
CA ARG A 106 -18.65 26.97 -5.72
C ARG A 106 -17.58 27.12 -6.78
N ASN A 107 -17.30 26.08 -7.55
CA ASN A 107 -16.38 26.16 -8.69
C ASN A 107 -16.90 27.09 -9.79
N ARG A 108 -18.19 27.01 -10.15
CA ARG A 108 -18.81 27.91 -11.10
C ARG A 108 -18.68 29.37 -10.65
N ASP A 109 -18.99 29.64 -9.38
CA ASP A 109 -18.93 30.98 -8.82
C ASP A 109 -17.48 31.54 -8.82
N LYS A 110 -16.47 30.68 -8.53
CA LYS A 110 -15.04 31.01 -8.68
C LYS A 110 -14.66 31.21 -10.13
N PHE A 111 -15.18 30.39 -11.05
CA PHE A 111 -14.92 30.53 -12.47
C PHE A 111 -15.42 31.87 -13.02
N VAL A 112 -16.61 32.28 -12.61
CA VAL A 112 -17.18 33.58 -12.99
C VAL A 112 -16.43 34.77 -12.38
N SER A 113 -15.95 34.67 -11.16
CA SER A 113 -15.32 35.76 -10.43
C SER A 113 -13.80 35.81 -10.66
N ILE A 114 -13.05 34.84 -10.10
CA ILE A 114 -11.60 34.90 -10.02
C ILE A 114 -10.90 34.25 -11.22
N THR A 115 -11.46 33.15 -11.78
CA THR A 115 -10.83 32.45 -12.90
C THR A 115 -10.74 33.34 -14.14
N GLN A 116 -11.80 34.05 -14.48
CA GLN A 116 -11.79 35.01 -15.57
C GLN A 116 -10.78 36.14 -15.32
N GLU A 117 -10.72 36.67 -14.10
CA GLU A 117 -9.78 37.71 -13.73
C GLU A 117 -8.31 37.25 -13.86
N VAL A 118 -8.05 35.96 -13.60
CA VAL A 118 -6.70 35.37 -13.71
C VAL A 118 -6.36 34.98 -15.14
N PHE A 119 -7.24 34.28 -15.86
CA PHE A 119 -6.92 33.59 -17.12
C PHE A 119 -7.40 34.30 -18.37
N LEU A 120 -8.46 35.13 -18.33
CA LEU A 120 -8.97 35.82 -19.51
C LEU A 120 -7.95 36.81 -20.05
N THR A 121 -7.59 36.66 -21.32
CA THR A 121 -6.70 37.54 -22.05
C THR A 121 -7.27 37.81 -23.45
N SER A 122 -6.59 38.61 -24.26
CA SER A 122 -6.97 38.83 -25.66
C SER A 122 -6.87 37.56 -26.52
N THR A 123 -6.04 36.61 -26.12
CA THR A 123 -5.78 35.36 -26.85
C THR A 123 -6.30 34.13 -26.16
N HIS A 124 -6.74 34.21 -24.91
CA HIS A 124 -7.26 33.09 -24.11
C HIS A 124 -8.65 33.43 -23.56
N ASN A 125 -9.68 32.78 -24.10
CA ASN A 125 -11.06 32.99 -23.69
C ASN A 125 -11.49 31.90 -22.71
N CYS A 126 -11.76 32.23 -21.47
CA CYS A 126 -12.31 31.35 -20.43
C CYS A 126 -13.62 31.93 -19.86
N ARG A 127 -14.55 32.32 -20.72
CA ARG A 127 -15.87 32.83 -20.30
C ARG A 127 -16.86 31.71 -20.03
N PRO A 128 -17.78 31.89 -19.07
CA PRO A 128 -18.86 30.95 -18.86
C PRO A 128 -19.89 31.06 -19.99
N ASN A 129 -20.41 29.92 -20.43
CA ASN A 129 -21.57 29.86 -21.31
C ASN A 129 -22.83 30.27 -20.53
N LYS A 130 -23.36 31.44 -20.81
CA LYS A 130 -24.51 32.00 -20.09
C LYS A 130 -25.81 31.17 -20.18
N SER A 131 -25.89 30.30 -21.19
CA SER A 131 -27.07 29.44 -21.43
C SER A 131 -27.03 28.16 -20.59
N VAL A 132 -25.89 27.72 -20.08
CA VAL A 132 -25.70 26.47 -19.31
C VAL A 132 -24.96 26.79 -18.03
N GLN A 133 -25.69 27.16 -17.00
CA GLN A 133 -25.16 27.59 -15.70
C GLN A 133 -25.85 26.87 -14.51
N GLY A 134 -26.31 25.64 -14.72
CA GLY A 134 -26.89 24.82 -13.66
C GLY A 134 -25.83 24.36 -12.64
N VAL A 135 -26.30 23.93 -11.45
CA VAL A 135 -25.37 23.41 -10.41
C VAL A 135 -24.92 21.99 -10.72
N ALA A 136 -25.74 21.19 -11.39
CA ALA A 136 -25.37 19.84 -11.82
C ALA A 136 -24.50 19.86 -13.10
N LEU A 137 -24.63 20.89 -13.92
CA LEU A 137 -23.85 21.07 -15.15
C LEU A 137 -23.76 22.56 -15.48
N TRP A 138 -22.54 23.04 -15.68
CA TRP A 138 -22.24 24.35 -16.28
C TRP A 138 -21.14 24.22 -17.32
N GLU A 139 -21.10 25.13 -18.26
CA GLU A 139 -20.21 25.10 -19.40
C GLU A 139 -19.45 26.41 -19.59
N THR A 140 -18.34 26.32 -20.33
CA THR A 140 -17.62 27.47 -20.88
C THR A 140 -18.10 27.79 -22.29
N GLU A 141 -17.82 29.00 -22.81
CA GLU A 141 -18.09 29.35 -24.21
C GLU A 141 -17.33 28.50 -25.22
N GLN A 142 -16.22 27.86 -24.80
CA GLN A 142 -15.37 27.00 -25.62
C GLN A 142 -15.80 25.54 -25.61
N GLY A 143 -16.90 25.20 -24.91
CA GLY A 143 -17.45 23.84 -24.84
C GLY A 143 -16.90 22.98 -23.71
N GLY A 144 -15.97 23.51 -22.89
CA GLY A 144 -15.57 22.86 -21.66
C GLY A 144 -16.73 22.82 -20.66
N ARG A 145 -16.70 21.88 -19.73
CA ARG A 145 -17.82 21.64 -18.83
C ARG A 145 -17.41 21.13 -17.46
N CYS A 146 -18.20 21.44 -16.44
CA CYS A 146 -18.12 20.84 -15.12
C CYS A 146 -19.46 20.20 -14.78
N ARG A 147 -19.44 18.89 -14.55
CA ARG A 147 -20.61 18.09 -14.17
C ARG A 147 -20.46 17.56 -12.76
N ALA A 148 -21.54 17.65 -11.98
CA ALA A 148 -21.65 17.07 -10.66
C ALA A 148 -22.68 15.94 -10.64
N ALA A 149 -22.36 14.83 -9.97
CA ALA A 149 -23.25 13.69 -9.81
C ALA A 149 -22.98 12.92 -8.52
N GLY A 150 -23.96 12.15 -8.05
CA GLY A 150 -23.73 11.11 -7.06
C GLY A 150 -23.13 9.87 -7.72
N LEU A 151 -22.13 9.25 -7.11
CA LEU A 151 -21.45 8.08 -7.67
C LEU A 151 -22.44 6.93 -7.97
N LYS A 152 -23.41 6.70 -7.07
CA LYS A 152 -24.45 5.66 -7.22
C LYS A 152 -25.58 6.02 -8.18
N ALA A 153 -25.64 7.26 -8.67
CA ALA A 153 -26.73 7.70 -9.56
C ALA A 153 -26.50 7.37 -11.03
N GLY A 154 -25.37 6.75 -11.35
CA GLY A 154 -24.96 6.47 -12.72
C GLY A 154 -24.55 7.74 -13.48
N ILE A 155 -23.28 7.88 -13.80
CA ILE A 155 -22.77 9.03 -14.54
C ILE A 155 -22.80 8.71 -16.02
N THR A 156 -23.74 9.33 -16.76
CA THR A 156 -23.94 9.07 -18.19
C THR A 156 -23.73 10.29 -19.06
N GLY A 157 -23.38 10.12 -20.32
CA GLY A 157 -23.52 11.12 -21.37
C GLY A 157 -22.32 12.03 -21.67
N HIS A 158 -21.33 12.18 -20.77
CA HIS A 158 -20.18 13.07 -21.00
C HIS A 158 -18.90 12.44 -20.50
N GLY A 159 -17.80 12.60 -21.26
CA GLY A 159 -16.45 12.24 -20.84
C GLY A 159 -15.73 13.40 -20.12
N ALA A 160 -14.59 13.13 -19.52
CA ALA A 160 -13.79 14.10 -18.79
C ALA A 160 -12.29 13.85 -18.91
N GLU A 161 -11.53 14.93 -18.95
CA GLU A 161 -10.08 14.97 -18.80
C GLU A 161 -9.68 14.95 -17.32
N LEU A 162 -10.56 15.42 -16.42
CA LEU A 162 -10.37 15.37 -14.98
C LEU A 162 -11.62 14.81 -14.30
N PHE A 163 -11.46 13.73 -13.57
CA PHE A 163 -12.51 13.14 -12.74
C PHE A 163 -12.10 13.21 -11.27
N ILE A 164 -12.97 13.75 -10.40
CA ILE A 164 -12.73 13.87 -8.96
C ILE A 164 -13.81 13.10 -8.21
N ILE A 165 -13.40 12.13 -7.38
CA ILE A 165 -14.27 11.47 -6.42
C ILE A 165 -13.95 12.02 -5.04
N ASP A 166 -14.92 12.69 -4.38
CA ASP A 166 -14.77 13.27 -3.04
C ASP A 166 -15.73 12.59 -2.06
N ASP A 167 -15.16 12.00 -1.01
CA ASP A 167 -15.87 11.33 0.08
C ASP A 167 -17.04 10.44 -0.42
N PRO A 168 -16.75 9.34 -1.15
CA PRO A 168 -17.78 8.49 -1.76
C PRO A 168 -18.62 7.70 -0.76
N ILE A 169 -18.21 7.65 0.51
CA ILE A 169 -18.86 6.98 1.63
C ILE A 169 -19.29 8.02 2.66
N LYS A 170 -20.57 8.04 3.00
CA LYS A 170 -21.18 9.08 3.84
C LYS A 170 -20.98 8.86 5.35
N SER A 171 -21.02 7.61 5.79
CA SER A 171 -21.07 7.28 7.21
C SER A 171 -20.43 5.92 7.52
N LYS A 172 -20.23 5.66 8.81
CA LYS A 172 -19.71 4.39 9.32
C LYS A 172 -20.62 3.21 8.93
N GLU A 173 -21.95 3.37 9.02
CA GLU A 173 -22.90 2.32 8.66
C GLU A 173 -22.79 1.94 7.18
N GLN A 174 -22.52 2.92 6.30
CA GLN A 174 -22.27 2.63 4.88
C GLN A 174 -20.93 1.93 4.68
N ALA A 175 -19.92 2.35 5.43
CA ALA A 175 -18.58 1.75 5.36
C ALA A 175 -18.54 0.31 5.89
N ASP A 176 -19.32 0.02 6.93
CA ASP A 176 -19.41 -1.32 7.53
C ASP A 176 -20.38 -2.26 6.73
N SER A 177 -21.06 -1.76 5.69
CA SER A 177 -21.98 -2.53 4.85
C SER A 177 -21.31 -3.02 3.57
N GLU A 178 -21.00 -4.31 3.50
CA GLU A 178 -20.45 -4.96 2.29
C GLU A 178 -21.33 -4.72 1.05
N THR A 179 -22.66 -4.76 1.21
CA THR A 179 -23.59 -4.52 0.10
C THR A 179 -23.50 -3.09 -0.44
N VAL A 180 -23.26 -2.11 0.43
CA VAL A 180 -23.10 -0.71 0.02
C VAL A 180 -21.77 -0.51 -0.66
N LEU A 181 -20.69 -1.09 -0.12
CA LEU A 181 -19.36 -1.05 -0.73
C LEU A 181 -19.37 -1.72 -2.10
N ALA A 182 -19.95 -2.91 -2.23
CA ALA A 182 -20.07 -3.61 -3.51
C ALA A 182 -20.78 -2.74 -4.56
N LYS A 183 -21.88 -2.09 -4.23
CA LYS A 183 -22.58 -1.16 -5.14
C LYS A 183 -21.73 0.04 -5.57
N ILE A 184 -20.87 0.56 -4.68
CA ILE A 184 -19.94 1.64 -5.03
C ILE A 184 -18.87 1.11 -5.99
N HIS A 185 -18.34 -0.08 -5.71
CA HIS A 185 -17.32 -0.72 -6.55
C HIS A 185 -17.86 -1.08 -7.94
N ASP A 186 -19.10 -1.57 -8.03
CA ASP A 186 -19.76 -1.89 -9.29
C ASP A 186 -19.90 -0.66 -10.21
N GLU A 187 -19.98 0.55 -9.66
CA GLU A 187 -20.04 1.80 -10.43
C GLU A 187 -18.67 2.27 -10.94
N MET A 188 -17.56 1.77 -10.39
CA MET A 188 -16.22 2.24 -10.78
C MET A 188 -15.91 2.00 -12.27
N GLY A 189 -16.32 0.87 -12.84
CA GLY A 189 -16.19 0.59 -14.28
C GLY A 189 -17.13 1.45 -15.14
N PRO A 190 -18.45 1.25 -15.06
CA PRO A 190 -19.41 1.88 -15.97
C PRO A 190 -19.57 3.39 -15.75
N SER A 191 -19.44 3.89 -14.52
CA SER A 191 -19.70 5.30 -14.20
C SER A 191 -18.43 6.14 -14.04
N VAL A 192 -17.25 5.56 -13.79
CA VAL A 192 -16.00 6.29 -13.65
C VAL A 192 -15.06 6.01 -14.82
N GLN A 193 -14.55 4.78 -14.94
CA GLN A 193 -13.58 4.40 -15.96
C GLN A 193 -14.07 4.77 -17.37
N SER A 194 -15.31 4.42 -17.70
CA SER A 194 -15.90 4.68 -19.03
C SER A 194 -16.08 6.16 -19.37
N ARG A 195 -15.89 7.06 -18.41
CA ARG A 195 -16.04 8.52 -18.57
C ARG A 195 -14.70 9.25 -18.64
N ILE A 196 -13.61 8.62 -18.36
CA ILE A 196 -12.29 9.23 -18.45
C ILE A 196 -11.79 9.12 -19.88
N HIS A 197 -11.45 10.26 -20.48
CA HIS A 197 -10.86 10.29 -21.83
C HIS A 197 -9.44 9.70 -21.80
N PRO A 198 -8.93 9.17 -22.94
CA PRO A 198 -7.55 8.68 -23.01
C PRO A 198 -6.54 9.74 -22.52
N GLY A 199 -5.68 9.37 -21.58
CA GLY A 199 -4.74 10.27 -20.91
C GLY A 199 -5.34 11.14 -19.80
N GLY A 200 -6.62 10.93 -19.47
CA GLY A 200 -7.30 11.67 -18.41
C GLY A 200 -6.80 11.34 -17.00
N LYS A 201 -7.21 12.16 -16.06
CA LYS A 201 -6.74 12.13 -14.66
C LYS A 201 -7.91 11.85 -13.72
N LEU A 202 -7.74 10.86 -12.84
CA LEU A 202 -8.66 10.55 -11.75
C LEU A 202 -8.04 10.94 -10.42
N ILE A 203 -8.73 11.76 -9.62
CA ILE A 203 -8.38 12.03 -8.24
C ILE A 203 -9.43 11.41 -7.34
N VAL A 204 -9.02 10.52 -6.46
CA VAL A 204 -9.86 10.01 -5.37
C VAL A 204 -9.39 10.64 -4.08
N ILE A 205 -10.21 11.49 -3.48
CA ILE A 205 -9.93 12.11 -2.20
C ILE A 205 -11.00 11.74 -1.20
N GLN A 206 -10.58 11.15 -0.09
CA GLN A 206 -11.52 10.74 0.96
C GLN A 206 -10.88 10.70 2.34
N THR A 207 -11.73 10.72 3.35
CA THR A 207 -11.40 10.22 4.68
C THR A 207 -11.54 8.70 4.66
N ARG A 208 -10.53 7.97 5.15
CA ARG A 208 -10.58 6.50 5.20
C ARG A 208 -11.58 6.04 6.25
N TRP A 209 -12.32 4.99 5.94
CA TRP A 209 -13.29 4.37 6.87
C TRP A 209 -12.94 2.91 7.16
N VAL A 210 -12.76 2.15 6.09
CA VAL A 210 -12.46 0.72 6.10
C VAL A 210 -11.44 0.41 5.01
N GLU A 211 -10.82 -0.75 5.08
CA GLU A 211 -9.81 -1.17 4.09
C GLU A 211 -10.36 -1.27 2.68
N GLY A 212 -11.54 -1.86 2.52
CA GLY A 212 -12.24 -1.98 1.25
C GLY A 212 -12.99 -0.71 0.82
N ASP A 213 -12.69 0.48 1.34
CA ASP A 213 -13.21 1.72 0.79
C ASP A 213 -12.65 2.01 -0.61
N VAL A 214 -13.10 3.08 -1.27
CA VAL A 214 -12.74 3.32 -2.68
C VAL A 214 -11.24 3.42 -2.89
N ILE A 215 -10.47 4.02 -1.97
CA ILE A 215 -9.00 4.04 -2.09
C ILE A 215 -8.43 2.62 -2.02
N GLY A 216 -8.85 1.80 -1.06
CA GLY A 216 -8.37 0.42 -0.94
C GLY A 216 -8.73 -0.43 -2.15
N TRP A 217 -9.97 -0.30 -2.61
CA TRP A 217 -10.44 -1.01 -3.81
C TRP A 217 -9.64 -0.62 -5.08
N VAL A 218 -9.37 0.68 -5.28
CA VAL A 218 -8.57 1.16 -6.42
C VAL A 218 -7.14 0.65 -6.34
N GLN A 219 -6.52 0.64 -5.15
CA GLN A 219 -5.18 0.09 -4.96
C GLN A 219 -5.12 -1.40 -5.34
N GLU A 220 -6.15 -2.16 -4.99
CA GLU A 220 -6.22 -3.59 -5.26
C GLU A 220 -6.51 -3.90 -6.75
N ASN A 221 -7.46 -3.18 -7.36
CA ASN A 221 -7.99 -3.53 -8.68
C ASN A 221 -7.39 -2.68 -9.82
N TRP A 222 -6.95 -1.45 -9.53
CA TRP A 222 -6.43 -0.49 -10.49
C TRP A 222 -5.03 0.02 -10.14
N GLY A 223 -4.28 -0.72 -9.34
CA GLY A 223 -2.96 -0.34 -8.82
C GLY A 223 -1.95 0.04 -9.91
N GLU A 224 -2.02 -0.58 -11.09
CA GLU A 224 -1.15 -0.28 -12.24
C GLU A 224 -1.33 1.14 -12.82
N TRP A 225 -2.48 1.77 -12.59
CA TRP A 225 -2.80 3.14 -13.03
C TRP A 225 -2.59 4.17 -11.93
N VAL A 226 -2.24 3.74 -10.71
CA VAL A 226 -2.00 4.65 -9.60
C VAL A 226 -0.64 5.34 -9.76
N TRP A 227 -0.69 6.64 -10.08
CA TRP A 227 0.49 7.48 -10.16
C TRP A 227 1.14 7.67 -8.78
N LYS A 228 0.31 7.94 -7.76
CA LYS A 228 0.76 8.11 -6.37
C LYS A 228 -0.38 7.94 -5.37
N THR A 229 -0.05 7.35 -4.22
CA THR A 229 -0.90 7.37 -3.04
C THR A 229 -0.28 8.29 -1.99
N ILE A 230 -1.07 9.25 -1.50
CA ILE A 230 -0.67 10.20 -0.46
C ILE A 230 -1.60 10.01 0.72
N ASN A 231 -1.06 9.57 1.85
CA ASN A 231 -1.74 9.56 3.13
C ASN A 231 -1.10 10.62 4.04
N LEU A 232 -1.90 11.59 4.49
CA LEU A 232 -1.46 12.65 5.39
C LEU A 232 -2.17 12.47 6.74
N PRO A 233 -1.56 11.77 7.72
CA PRO A 233 -2.17 11.54 9.03
C PRO A 233 -2.30 12.85 9.81
N ALA A 234 -3.36 12.97 10.62
CA ALA A 234 -3.60 14.15 11.45
C ALA A 234 -2.46 14.44 12.43
N GLU A 235 -1.82 13.38 12.90
CA GLU A 235 -0.64 13.42 13.78
C GLU A 235 0.43 12.51 13.19
N TYR A 236 1.67 12.98 13.14
CA TYR A 236 2.79 12.11 12.78
C TYR A 236 3.19 11.30 14.01
N ASP A 237 2.60 10.12 14.15
CA ASP A 237 2.81 9.19 15.26
C ASP A 237 3.86 8.12 14.95
N GLU A 238 4.14 7.26 15.92
CA GLU A 238 5.13 6.18 15.79
C GLU A 238 4.79 5.22 14.62
N ASP A 239 3.50 4.89 14.45
CA ASP A 239 3.07 4.03 13.34
C ASP A 239 3.28 4.69 11.97
N ALA A 240 3.03 6.02 11.87
CA ALA A 240 3.33 6.76 10.64
C ALA A 240 4.84 6.79 10.35
N ALA A 241 5.66 6.95 11.40
CA ALA A 241 7.12 6.91 11.28
C ALA A 241 7.65 5.54 10.85
N LEU A 242 6.95 4.46 11.20
CA LEU A 242 7.27 3.12 10.75
C LEU A 242 7.00 2.91 9.25
N ILE A 243 5.99 3.60 8.68
CA ILE A 243 5.66 3.51 7.25
C ILE A 243 6.71 4.24 6.39
N GLY A 244 7.25 5.35 6.89
CA GLY A 244 8.29 6.11 6.19
C GLY A 244 8.46 7.53 6.74
N PRO A 245 9.44 8.28 6.19
CA PRO A 245 9.64 9.67 6.59
C PRO A 245 8.43 10.52 6.21
N ASP A 246 8.10 11.46 7.10
CA ASP A 246 7.00 12.40 6.82
C ASP A 246 7.33 13.31 5.63
N PRO A 247 6.46 13.40 4.62
CA PRO A 247 6.71 14.23 3.45
C PRO A 247 6.74 15.73 3.76
N LEU A 248 6.26 16.13 4.93
CA LEU A 248 6.27 17.51 5.43
C LEU A 248 7.41 17.79 6.41
N GLY A 249 8.19 16.76 6.80
CA GLY A 249 9.28 16.90 7.78
C GLY A 249 8.80 17.09 9.22
N ARG A 250 7.56 16.66 9.55
CA ARG A 250 7.03 16.74 10.91
C ARG A 250 7.81 15.83 11.86
N LYS A 251 7.94 16.28 13.12
CA LYS A 251 8.45 15.46 14.23
C LYS A 251 7.33 14.61 14.82
N LEU A 252 7.70 13.57 15.54
CA LEU A 252 6.74 12.74 16.28
C LEU A 252 5.84 13.60 17.20
N GLY A 253 4.53 13.37 17.09
CA GLY A 253 3.51 14.10 17.83
C GLY A 253 3.04 15.40 17.17
N GLU A 254 3.67 15.86 16.10
CA GLU A 254 3.23 17.09 15.41
C GLU A 254 1.96 16.86 14.59
N SER A 255 1.04 17.81 14.69
CA SER A 255 -0.22 17.79 13.96
C SER A 255 -0.04 18.24 12.51
N LEU A 256 -0.95 17.79 11.61
CA LEU A 256 -0.93 18.12 10.19
C LEU A 256 -1.11 19.63 9.94
N MET A 257 -2.06 20.26 10.63
CA MET A 257 -2.32 21.69 10.45
C MET A 257 -1.48 22.60 11.35
N GLY A 258 -0.94 22.06 12.42
CA GLY A 258 -0.11 22.82 13.35
C GLY A 258 1.36 22.94 12.94
N HIS A 259 1.74 22.31 11.83
CA HIS A 259 3.12 22.36 11.35
C HIS A 259 3.31 23.58 10.43
N HIS A 260 4.16 24.52 10.90
CA HIS A 260 4.47 25.76 10.20
C HIS A 260 5.98 25.92 10.07
N LEU A 261 6.52 25.58 8.92
CA LEU A 261 7.93 25.82 8.67
C LEU A 261 8.17 27.28 8.35
N GLY A 262 8.84 27.99 9.28
CA GLY A 262 9.32 29.34 9.10
C GLY A 262 8.29 30.45 9.26
N ASP A 263 7.08 30.16 9.68
CA ASP A 263 6.06 31.15 9.96
C ASP A 263 6.29 31.76 11.36
N ASP A 264 6.02 33.05 11.49
CA ASP A 264 5.99 33.75 12.75
C ASP A 264 4.70 33.36 13.51
N GLU A 265 4.84 32.55 14.54
CA GLU A 265 3.70 32.03 15.35
C GLU A 265 2.79 33.15 15.87
N THR A 266 3.32 34.36 16.08
CA THR A 266 2.54 35.52 16.53
C THR A 266 1.57 36.04 15.47
N LYS A 267 1.78 35.69 14.20
CA LYS A 267 0.94 36.10 13.06
C LYS A 267 -0.07 35.04 12.63
N LEU A 268 -0.05 33.85 13.25
CA LEU A 268 -1.01 32.81 12.94
C LEU A 268 -2.43 33.21 13.36
N PRO A 269 -3.43 32.94 12.53
CA PRO A 269 -4.81 33.05 13.00
C PRO A 269 -5.02 32.18 14.24
N GLN A 270 -5.72 32.71 15.25
CA GLN A 270 -5.99 32.00 16.52
C GLN A 270 -6.55 30.57 16.28
N LYS A 271 -7.37 30.44 15.24
CA LYS A 271 -7.95 29.17 14.80
C LYS A 271 -6.90 28.12 14.42
N ILE A 272 -5.74 28.56 13.88
CA ILE A 272 -4.63 27.69 13.49
C ILE A 272 -3.67 27.49 14.68
N ALA A 273 -3.38 28.53 15.44
CA ALA A 273 -2.50 28.47 16.61
C ALA A 273 -2.93 27.40 17.64
N ASN A 274 -4.24 27.21 17.82
CA ASN A 274 -4.79 26.23 18.79
C ASN A 274 -4.98 24.82 18.18
N THR A 275 -4.46 24.53 16.98
CA THR A 275 -4.74 23.27 16.29
C THR A 275 -4.17 22.05 17.02
N ASN A 276 -2.98 22.15 17.60
CA ASN A 276 -2.37 21.04 18.34
C ASN A 276 -3.20 20.64 19.57
N GLU A 277 -3.63 21.61 20.39
CA GLU A 277 -4.46 21.36 21.57
C GLU A 277 -5.83 20.80 21.18
N TRP A 278 -6.43 21.38 20.14
CA TRP A 278 -7.68 20.89 19.58
C TRP A 278 -7.57 19.43 19.12
N LEU A 279 -6.49 19.09 18.41
CA LEU A 279 -6.26 17.73 17.91
C LEU A 279 -6.12 16.73 19.05
N GLN A 280 -5.35 17.04 20.08
CA GLN A 280 -5.19 16.19 21.26
C GLN A 280 -6.51 15.98 22.02
N SER A 281 -7.32 17.04 22.12
CA SER A 281 -8.65 16.95 22.72
C SER A 281 -9.59 16.10 21.86
N LYS A 282 -9.55 16.29 20.54
CA LYS A 282 -10.32 15.49 19.58
C LYS A 282 -9.92 14.02 19.60
N LYS A 283 -8.61 13.72 19.66
CA LYS A 283 -8.06 12.37 19.79
C LYS A 283 -8.62 11.65 21.01
N ARG A 284 -8.57 12.30 22.18
CA ARG A 284 -9.13 11.75 23.43
C ARG A 284 -10.63 11.47 23.29
N LEU A 285 -11.38 12.43 22.77
CA LEU A 285 -12.82 12.28 22.60
C LEU A 285 -13.16 11.12 21.67
N VAL A 286 -12.56 11.05 20.48
CA VAL A 286 -12.82 10.00 19.49
C VAL A 286 -12.46 8.62 20.05
N LYS A 287 -11.30 8.50 20.71
CA LYS A 287 -10.88 7.23 21.31
C LYS A 287 -11.83 6.78 22.43
N GLN A 288 -12.40 7.69 23.18
CA GLN A 288 -13.38 7.37 24.24
C GLN A 288 -14.75 6.99 23.69
N SER A 289 -15.24 7.68 22.65
CA SER A 289 -16.59 7.44 22.10
C SER A 289 -16.65 6.33 21.07
N ASP A 290 -15.63 6.24 20.18
CA ASP A 290 -15.66 5.42 18.96
C ASP A 290 -14.51 4.42 18.88
N GLY A 291 -13.56 4.52 19.81
CA GLY A 291 -12.40 3.64 19.92
C GLY A 291 -11.22 3.99 19.01
N ASP A 292 -10.11 3.29 19.22
CA ASP A 292 -8.86 3.47 18.46
C ASP A 292 -9.04 3.20 16.96
N ARG A 293 -9.91 2.27 16.57
CA ARG A 293 -10.22 1.98 15.16
C ARG A 293 -10.68 3.21 14.42
N THR A 294 -11.62 3.97 14.99
CA THR A 294 -12.15 5.19 14.37
C THR A 294 -11.09 6.27 14.25
N TRP A 295 -10.27 6.44 15.30
CA TRP A 295 -9.14 7.37 15.24
C TRP A 295 -8.16 6.98 14.13
N ASN A 296 -7.74 5.73 14.09
CA ASN A 296 -6.76 5.25 13.12
C ASN A 296 -7.30 5.35 11.69
N ALA A 297 -8.55 5.01 11.46
CA ALA A 297 -9.16 5.11 10.14
C ALA A 297 -9.30 6.58 9.70
N LEU A 298 -10.11 7.37 10.40
CA LEU A 298 -10.52 8.69 9.95
C LEU A 298 -9.40 9.73 10.05
N TYR A 299 -8.61 9.68 11.13
CA TYR A 299 -7.63 10.73 11.41
C TYR A 299 -6.20 10.35 11.01
N GLN A 300 -5.87 9.07 11.02
CA GLN A 300 -4.53 8.62 10.65
C GLN A 300 -4.48 8.01 9.24
N GLY A 301 -5.62 7.84 8.58
CA GLY A 301 -5.71 7.23 7.25
C GLY A 301 -5.25 5.77 7.21
N ARG A 302 -5.34 5.10 8.37
CA ARG A 302 -4.99 3.69 8.60
C ARG A 302 -6.24 2.93 9.04
N PRO A 303 -7.21 2.68 8.13
CA PRO A 303 -8.35 1.86 8.47
C PRO A 303 -7.86 0.45 8.79
N SER A 304 -8.34 -0.11 9.88
CA SER A 304 -8.16 -1.51 10.22
C SER A 304 -9.46 -2.28 9.97
N ALA A 305 -9.33 -3.59 9.82
CA ALA A 305 -10.49 -4.47 9.85
C ALA A 305 -11.31 -4.25 11.14
N ALA A 306 -12.55 -4.68 11.13
CA ALA A 306 -13.47 -4.52 12.25
C ALA A 306 -12.89 -5.00 13.61
N ASN A 307 -11.87 -5.84 13.58
CA ASN A 307 -11.27 -6.54 14.73
C ASN A 307 -9.82 -6.09 15.10
N GLY A 308 -9.32 -4.94 14.64
CA GLY A 308 -7.98 -4.43 14.98
C GLY A 308 -6.91 -4.66 13.91
N ASN A 309 -5.62 -4.46 14.26
CA ASN A 309 -4.51 -4.76 13.35
C ASN A 309 -4.50 -6.24 13.01
N LEU A 310 -4.32 -6.56 11.73
CA LEU A 310 -4.40 -7.94 11.24
C LEU A 310 -3.37 -8.86 11.91
N TYR A 311 -2.19 -8.33 12.16
CA TYR A 311 -1.13 -9.01 12.91
C TYR A 311 -0.62 -8.12 14.05
N ASN A 312 -0.82 -8.56 15.29
CA ASN A 312 -0.25 -7.87 16.44
C ASN A 312 1.19 -8.37 16.67
N PRO A 313 2.19 -7.50 16.79
CA PRO A 313 3.56 -7.89 17.10
C PRO A 313 3.71 -8.84 18.30
N ALA A 314 2.85 -8.71 19.31
CA ALA A 314 2.87 -9.54 20.51
C ALA A 314 2.38 -10.99 20.30
N TRP A 315 1.77 -11.31 19.17
CA TRP A 315 1.30 -12.67 18.88
C TRP A 315 2.42 -13.63 18.47
N TRP A 316 3.53 -13.09 17.96
CA TRP A 316 4.65 -13.87 17.46
C TRP A 316 5.45 -14.48 18.61
N LYS A 317 5.40 -15.80 18.74
CA LYS A 317 6.24 -16.54 19.67
C LYS A 317 7.61 -16.80 19.05
N THR A 318 8.61 -16.98 19.90
CA THR A 318 9.97 -17.27 19.46
C THR A 318 10.40 -18.65 19.91
N TYR A 319 11.28 -19.28 19.15
CA TYR A 319 11.90 -20.57 19.45
C TYR A 319 13.38 -20.55 19.06
N LEU A 320 14.15 -21.49 19.63
CA LEU A 320 15.52 -21.75 19.21
C LEU A 320 15.53 -22.92 18.21
N ARG A 321 16.22 -22.75 17.11
CA ARG A 321 16.46 -23.84 16.15
C ARG A 321 17.40 -24.86 16.78
N THR A 322 16.94 -26.08 16.97
CA THR A 322 17.72 -27.19 17.51
C THR A 322 17.59 -28.39 16.57
N LYS A 323 18.58 -29.28 16.61
CA LYS A 323 18.58 -30.52 15.85
C LYS A 323 17.35 -31.37 16.18
N ASP A 324 17.06 -31.54 17.47
CA ASP A 324 15.92 -32.35 17.95
C ASP A 324 14.58 -31.81 17.43
N LEU A 325 14.41 -30.48 17.43
CA LEU A 325 13.19 -29.86 16.85
C LEU A 325 13.12 -30.12 15.35
N ARG A 326 14.26 -29.95 14.64
CA ARG A 326 14.33 -30.18 13.19
C ARG A 326 13.94 -31.59 12.80
N GLU A 327 14.44 -32.58 13.51
CA GLU A 327 14.15 -34.00 13.29
C GLU A 327 12.73 -34.38 13.66
N SER A 328 12.11 -33.65 14.57
CA SER A 328 10.72 -33.86 15.00
C SER A 328 9.67 -33.20 14.10
N LEU A 329 10.07 -32.45 13.08
CA LEU A 329 9.12 -31.85 12.13
C LEU A 329 8.49 -32.97 11.27
N GLU A 330 7.15 -32.95 11.22
CA GLU A 330 6.35 -33.94 10.49
C GLU A 330 6.18 -33.58 9.01
N TYR A 331 6.34 -32.31 8.68
CA TYR A 331 6.17 -31.77 7.33
C TYR A 331 7.02 -30.51 7.16
N LEU A 332 7.61 -30.35 5.99
CA LEU A 332 8.44 -29.21 5.63
C LEU A 332 8.04 -28.66 4.26
N GLN A 333 7.75 -27.36 4.21
CA GLN A 333 7.23 -26.69 3.03
C GLN A 333 8.02 -25.44 2.70
N LEU A 334 8.41 -25.29 1.44
CA LEU A 334 8.95 -24.03 0.92
C LEU A 334 7.85 -23.25 0.20
N SER A 335 7.52 -22.06 0.68
CA SER A 335 6.54 -21.16 0.07
C SER A 335 7.24 -20.00 -0.63
N VAL A 336 6.90 -19.76 -1.91
CA VAL A 336 7.55 -18.76 -2.76
C VAL A 336 6.51 -17.76 -3.26
N ASP A 337 6.70 -16.49 -2.93
CA ASP A 337 6.06 -15.37 -3.61
C ASP A 337 7.07 -14.69 -4.55
N ALA A 338 6.81 -14.77 -5.84
CA ALA A 338 7.69 -14.27 -6.89
C ALA A 338 6.93 -13.39 -7.89
N THR A 339 6.85 -12.12 -7.60
CA THR A 339 6.28 -11.11 -8.51
C THR A 339 7.39 -10.35 -9.22
N PHE A 340 7.54 -10.56 -10.54
CA PHE A 340 8.48 -9.78 -11.35
C PHE A 340 7.70 -8.77 -12.20
N LYS A 341 8.03 -7.47 -12.12
CA LYS A 341 7.64 -6.49 -13.14
C LYS A 341 8.76 -6.37 -14.16
N ASN A 342 8.41 -6.33 -15.45
CA ASN A 342 9.37 -6.17 -16.56
C ASN A 342 10.00 -4.77 -16.59
N THR A 343 10.58 -4.31 -15.48
CA THR A 343 11.31 -3.04 -15.38
C THR A 343 12.77 -3.32 -15.01
N GLU A 344 13.67 -2.42 -15.36
CA GLU A 344 15.13 -2.53 -15.11
C GLU A 344 15.52 -2.69 -13.62
N THR A 345 14.56 -2.56 -12.70
CA THR A 345 14.70 -2.84 -11.27
C THR A 345 13.96 -4.12 -10.92
N SER A 346 14.69 -5.18 -10.53
CA SER A 346 14.09 -6.44 -10.04
C SER A 346 13.17 -6.20 -8.84
N ASP A 347 12.00 -6.86 -8.83
CA ASP A 347 11.07 -6.83 -7.69
C ASP A 347 11.60 -7.73 -6.55
N TYR A 348 11.04 -7.56 -5.36
CA TYR A 348 11.36 -8.41 -4.23
C TYR A 348 10.68 -9.77 -4.36
N VAL A 349 11.42 -10.79 -4.00
CA VAL A 349 10.94 -12.17 -3.89
C VAL A 349 11.02 -12.58 -2.44
N ALA A 350 9.94 -13.14 -1.91
CA ALA A 350 9.90 -13.70 -0.57
C ALA A 350 9.81 -15.22 -0.62
N ILE A 351 10.74 -15.90 0.05
CA ILE A 351 10.76 -17.36 0.19
C ILE A 351 10.78 -17.68 1.69
N THR A 352 9.82 -18.50 2.13
CA THR A 352 9.68 -18.91 3.51
C THR A 352 9.68 -20.45 3.62
N LEU A 353 10.53 -21.00 4.46
CA LEU A 353 10.55 -22.43 4.78
C LEU A 353 9.81 -22.65 6.09
N TRP A 354 8.73 -23.42 6.04
CA TRP A 354 7.85 -23.70 7.16
C TRP A 354 7.90 -25.16 7.56
N GLY A 355 8.08 -25.43 8.86
CA GLY A 355 8.01 -26.76 9.43
C GLY A 355 6.74 -26.93 10.27
N LEU A 356 6.11 -28.10 10.21
CA LEU A 356 4.95 -28.47 11.03
C LEU A 356 5.31 -29.58 12.01
N LYS A 357 4.90 -29.42 13.29
CA LYS A 357 4.96 -30.44 14.31
C LYS A 357 3.64 -30.44 15.11
N GLY A 358 2.82 -31.44 14.94
CA GLY A 358 1.48 -31.48 15.52
C GLY A 358 0.61 -30.34 15.00
N ARG A 359 0.42 -29.30 15.82
CA ARG A 359 -0.29 -28.06 15.43
C ARG A 359 0.61 -26.84 15.39
N ASP A 360 1.84 -26.96 15.83
CA ASP A 360 2.80 -25.85 15.88
C ASP A 360 3.53 -25.72 14.55
N VAL A 361 3.61 -24.48 14.06
CA VAL A 361 4.22 -24.13 12.78
C VAL A 361 5.44 -23.26 13.03
N TYR A 362 6.55 -23.64 12.46
CA TYR A 362 7.85 -23.02 12.68
C TYR A 362 8.39 -22.41 11.40
N LEU A 363 8.66 -21.10 11.39
CA LEU A 363 9.42 -20.49 10.30
C LEU A 363 10.88 -20.93 10.44
N TRP A 364 11.37 -21.75 9.51
CA TRP A 364 12.72 -22.31 9.60
C TRP A 364 13.77 -21.48 8.87
N LYS A 365 13.42 -20.97 7.68
CA LYS A 365 14.29 -20.11 6.84
C LYS A 365 13.47 -18.98 6.21
N LEU A 366 14.09 -17.83 6.03
CA LEU A 366 13.49 -16.66 5.38
C LEU A 366 14.49 -16.07 4.39
N VAL A 367 14.04 -15.85 3.16
CA VAL A 367 14.74 -15.06 2.14
C VAL A 367 13.79 -13.98 1.66
N ASN A 368 14.20 -12.73 1.68
CA ASN A 368 13.45 -11.62 1.09
C ASN A 368 14.42 -10.62 0.48
N LYS A 369 14.65 -10.73 -0.82
CA LYS A 369 15.58 -9.89 -1.57
C LYS A 369 15.13 -9.66 -3.01
N ARG A 370 15.73 -8.69 -3.66
CA ARG A 370 15.52 -8.45 -5.09
C ARG A 370 16.20 -9.53 -5.92
N MET A 371 15.40 -10.26 -6.69
CA MET A 371 15.89 -11.32 -7.55
C MET A 371 15.18 -11.27 -8.90
N GLY A 372 15.96 -11.51 -9.98
CA GLY A 372 15.40 -11.81 -11.29
C GLY A 372 14.93 -13.27 -11.38
N PHE A 373 14.35 -13.63 -12.51
CA PHE A 373 13.84 -14.99 -12.74
C PHE A 373 14.90 -16.08 -12.52
N LEU A 374 16.08 -15.94 -13.13
CA LEU A 374 17.15 -16.94 -13.02
C LEU A 374 17.72 -17.05 -11.60
N ASP A 375 17.86 -15.91 -10.92
CA ASP A 375 18.35 -15.88 -9.54
C ASP A 375 17.34 -16.52 -8.59
N THR A 376 16.04 -16.29 -8.82
CA THR A 376 14.96 -16.92 -8.03
C THR A 376 14.97 -18.43 -8.19
N VAL A 377 15.06 -18.93 -9.44
CA VAL A 377 15.17 -20.38 -9.71
C VAL A 377 16.40 -20.97 -9.05
N SER A 378 17.55 -20.29 -9.16
CA SER A 378 18.82 -20.74 -8.54
C SER A 378 18.72 -20.76 -7.02
N CYS A 379 18.10 -19.73 -6.40
CA CYS A 379 17.88 -19.67 -4.96
C CYS A 379 16.97 -20.82 -4.47
N ILE A 380 15.87 -21.09 -5.18
CA ILE A 380 14.97 -22.22 -4.84
C ILE A 380 15.72 -23.54 -4.91
N LYS A 381 16.51 -23.78 -5.97
CA LYS A 381 17.33 -25.00 -6.12
C LYS A 381 18.36 -25.13 -4.99
N ALA A 382 19.01 -24.03 -4.61
CA ALA A 382 19.97 -24.03 -3.51
C ALA A 382 19.31 -24.40 -2.18
N LEU A 383 18.14 -23.82 -1.88
CA LEU A 383 17.36 -24.16 -0.68
C LEU A 383 16.87 -25.61 -0.69
N CYS A 384 16.45 -26.15 -1.84
CA CYS A 384 16.07 -27.57 -1.94
C CYS A 384 17.27 -28.51 -1.80
N LYS A 385 18.47 -28.06 -2.16
CA LYS A 385 19.71 -28.81 -1.91
C LYS A 385 20.12 -28.72 -0.43
N GLU A 386 19.98 -27.54 0.19
CA GLU A 386 20.24 -27.32 1.63
C GLU A 386 19.26 -28.11 2.51
N PHE A 387 18.01 -28.23 2.08
CA PHE A 387 16.94 -28.92 2.79
C PHE A 387 16.31 -30.02 1.90
N PRO A 388 16.99 -31.18 1.73
CA PRO A 388 16.54 -32.23 0.81
C PRO A 388 15.24 -32.94 1.22
N ASP A 389 14.82 -32.77 2.46
CA ASP A 389 13.60 -33.31 3.04
C ASP A 389 12.38 -32.35 2.96
N ILE A 390 12.45 -31.31 2.11
CA ILE A 390 11.26 -30.51 1.78
C ILE A 390 10.21 -31.41 1.11
N ASP A 391 9.01 -31.46 1.71
CA ASP A 391 7.90 -32.29 1.23
C ASP A 391 7.19 -31.65 0.04
N GLU A 392 7.03 -30.31 0.04
CA GLU A 392 6.34 -29.57 -1.02
C GLU A 392 6.95 -28.18 -1.26
N LEU A 393 6.93 -27.78 -2.54
CA LEU A 393 7.27 -26.46 -2.99
C LEU A 393 5.99 -25.74 -3.44
N VAL A 394 5.54 -24.73 -2.71
CA VAL A 394 4.29 -24.01 -2.94
C VAL A 394 4.57 -22.68 -3.62
N ILE A 395 4.02 -22.48 -4.81
CA ILE A 395 4.24 -21.29 -5.64
C ILE A 395 2.91 -20.73 -6.11
N GLU A 396 2.73 -19.41 -6.05
CA GLU A 396 1.54 -18.75 -6.60
C GLU A 396 1.52 -18.87 -8.13
N ASP A 397 0.42 -19.46 -8.66
CA ASP A 397 0.21 -19.63 -10.12
C ASP A 397 -0.40 -18.35 -10.73
N LYS A 398 0.42 -17.31 -10.77
CA LYS A 398 0.12 -16.06 -11.47
C LYS A 398 1.36 -15.55 -12.21
N ALA A 399 1.16 -15.05 -13.42
CA ALA A 399 2.18 -14.37 -14.22
C ALA A 399 3.56 -15.07 -14.16
N ASN A 400 4.44 -14.59 -13.31
CA ASN A 400 5.83 -15.05 -13.25
C ASN A 400 6.01 -16.35 -12.44
N GLY A 401 5.11 -16.62 -11.48
CA GLY A 401 5.10 -17.89 -10.74
C GLY A 401 4.85 -19.08 -11.67
N SER A 402 3.97 -18.92 -12.66
CA SER A 402 3.71 -19.97 -13.68
C SER A 402 4.98 -20.35 -14.43
N ALA A 403 5.83 -19.38 -14.81
CA ALA A 403 7.10 -19.66 -15.49
C ALA A 403 8.12 -20.41 -14.59
N ILE A 404 8.17 -20.07 -13.28
CA ILE A 404 9.01 -20.80 -12.32
C ILE A 404 8.48 -22.22 -12.14
N ILE A 405 7.18 -22.39 -12.01
CA ILE A 405 6.52 -23.70 -11.91
C ILE A 405 6.87 -24.57 -13.10
N ASP A 406 6.79 -24.03 -14.32
CA ASP A 406 7.07 -24.78 -15.54
C ASP A 406 8.53 -25.23 -15.61
N VAL A 407 9.48 -24.40 -15.18
CA VAL A 407 10.91 -24.78 -15.13
C VAL A 407 11.14 -25.86 -14.07
N LEU A 408 10.62 -25.67 -12.84
CA LEU A 408 10.94 -26.56 -11.72
C LEU A 408 10.24 -27.93 -11.81
N LYS A 409 9.11 -28.04 -12.50
CA LYS A 409 8.41 -29.32 -12.70
C LYS A 409 9.23 -30.37 -13.48
N TYR A 410 10.16 -29.94 -14.32
CA TYR A 410 10.99 -30.82 -15.15
C TYR A 410 12.41 -31.02 -14.59
N GLU A 411 12.71 -30.42 -13.45
CA GLU A 411 14.02 -30.58 -12.80
C GLU A 411 14.06 -31.86 -11.95
N GLU A 412 15.13 -32.62 -12.10
CA GLU A 412 15.36 -33.81 -11.28
C GLU A 412 15.65 -33.44 -9.82
N ASN A 413 15.21 -34.27 -8.91
CA ASN A 413 15.41 -34.15 -7.46
C ASN A 413 14.72 -32.94 -6.77
N MET A 414 13.78 -32.28 -7.44
CA MET A 414 12.97 -31.23 -6.81
C MET A 414 11.80 -31.81 -6.01
N PRO A 415 11.37 -31.14 -4.92
CA PRO A 415 10.12 -31.46 -4.23
C PRO A 415 8.92 -31.30 -5.18
N PRO A 416 7.78 -31.99 -4.92
CA PRO A 416 6.54 -31.76 -5.64
C PRO A 416 6.15 -30.29 -5.64
N VAL A 417 5.94 -29.73 -6.84
CA VAL A 417 5.52 -28.32 -7.00
C VAL A 417 4.00 -28.23 -6.92
N VAL A 418 3.52 -27.50 -5.93
CA VAL A 418 2.11 -27.19 -5.72
C VAL A 418 1.82 -25.79 -6.23
N ALA A 419 1.16 -25.71 -7.39
CA ALA A 419 0.69 -24.45 -7.95
C ALA A 419 -0.55 -23.99 -7.17
N VAL A 420 -0.52 -22.79 -6.60
CA VAL A 420 -1.64 -22.22 -5.85
C VAL A 420 -2.23 -21.04 -6.61
N THR A 421 -3.50 -21.17 -7.00
CA THR A 421 -4.26 -20.02 -7.50
C THR A 421 -4.88 -19.30 -6.32
N PRO A 422 -4.49 -18.04 -6.04
CA PRO A 422 -5.01 -17.31 -4.91
C PRO A 422 -6.50 -17.01 -5.07
N LEU A 423 -7.29 -17.34 -4.06
CA LEU A 423 -8.70 -17.00 -3.98
C LEU A 423 -8.87 -15.75 -3.10
N GLY A 424 -9.52 -14.72 -3.65
CA GLY A 424 -9.74 -13.43 -2.96
C GLY A 424 -8.51 -12.51 -2.96
N GLY A 425 -8.69 -11.32 -2.42
CA GLY A 425 -7.63 -10.31 -2.29
C GLY A 425 -6.59 -10.68 -1.23
N LYS A 426 -5.41 -10.04 -1.28
CA LYS A 426 -4.30 -10.22 -0.32
C LYS A 426 -4.77 -10.10 1.13
N TYR A 427 -5.59 -9.09 1.41
CA TYR A 427 -6.14 -8.87 2.76
C TYR A 427 -6.99 -10.05 3.26
N ALA A 428 -7.92 -10.54 2.44
CA ALA A 428 -8.79 -11.66 2.82
C ALA A 428 -7.98 -12.94 3.10
N ARG A 429 -6.91 -13.19 2.34
CA ARG A 429 -5.98 -14.30 2.57
C ARG A 429 -5.25 -14.16 3.90
N ALA A 430 -4.70 -12.98 4.15
CA ALA A 430 -4.00 -12.68 5.39
C ALA A 430 -4.96 -12.74 6.60
N GLN A 431 -6.20 -12.28 6.46
CA GLN A 431 -7.24 -12.38 7.48
C GLN A 431 -7.61 -13.84 7.80
N ALA A 432 -7.60 -14.72 6.81
CA ALA A 432 -7.86 -16.15 7.03
C ALA A 432 -6.75 -16.86 7.85
N THR A 433 -5.51 -16.37 7.78
CA THR A 433 -4.36 -16.96 8.48
C THR A 433 -4.03 -16.28 9.81
N SER A 434 -4.41 -15.02 10.00
CA SER A 434 -4.09 -14.23 11.20
C SER A 434 -4.58 -14.86 12.52
N PRO A 435 -5.74 -15.55 12.61
CA PRO A 435 -6.16 -16.21 13.84
C PRO A 435 -5.19 -17.29 14.31
N PHE A 436 -4.52 -18.00 13.39
CA PHE A 436 -3.50 -18.99 13.75
C PHE A 436 -2.27 -18.32 14.38
N VAL A 437 -1.85 -17.17 13.87
CA VAL A 437 -0.79 -16.38 14.51
C VAL A 437 -1.24 -15.88 15.87
N ALA A 438 -2.48 -15.39 16.00
CA ALA A 438 -3.05 -14.89 17.25
C ALA A 438 -3.14 -15.95 18.35
N THR A 439 -3.40 -17.22 18.00
CA THR A 439 -3.41 -18.32 18.96
C THR A 439 -2.02 -18.73 19.44
N GLY A 440 -0.96 -18.20 18.81
CA GLY A 440 0.43 -18.46 19.18
C GLY A 440 0.94 -19.84 18.78
N VAL A 441 0.35 -20.47 17.76
CA VAL A 441 0.86 -21.72 17.16
C VAL A 441 1.92 -21.47 16.08
N VAL A 442 2.13 -20.21 15.67
CA VAL A 442 3.16 -19.83 14.69
C VAL A 442 4.37 -19.26 15.42
N HIS A 443 5.53 -19.85 15.17
CA HIS A 443 6.78 -19.54 15.87
C HIS A 443 7.83 -18.99 14.91
N LEU A 444 8.54 -17.94 15.34
CA LEU A 444 9.66 -17.34 14.63
C LEU A 444 10.99 -17.71 15.31
N PRO A 445 12.08 -17.93 14.57
CA PRO A 445 13.36 -18.22 15.20
C PRO A 445 13.85 -17.02 16.02
N ALA A 446 14.38 -17.29 17.21
CA ALA A 446 15.01 -16.29 18.07
C ALA A 446 16.40 -15.91 17.55
N ASP A 447 17.03 -16.85 16.84
CA ASP A 447 18.39 -16.85 16.34
C ASP A 447 18.48 -16.61 14.83
N PHE A 448 17.68 -15.70 14.29
CA PHE A 448 17.87 -15.26 12.90
C PHE A 448 19.31 -14.79 12.70
N THR A 449 20.04 -15.53 11.87
CA THR A 449 21.44 -15.22 11.56
C THR A 449 21.55 -14.10 10.53
N PRO A 450 22.68 -13.37 10.47
CA PRO A 450 22.94 -12.40 9.41
C PRO A 450 22.89 -12.99 7.98
N ASP A 451 23.07 -14.31 7.84
CA ASP A 451 23.04 -15.01 6.55
C ASP A 451 21.62 -15.25 6.00
N GLU A 452 20.57 -14.99 6.79
CA GLU A 452 19.22 -14.94 6.27
C GLU A 452 19.07 -13.66 5.48
N GLU A 453 19.10 -13.82 4.15
CA GLU A 453 19.17 -12.75 3.18
C GLU A 453 17.85 -11.95 3.14
N VAL A 454 17.74 -10.99 4.05
CA VAL A 454 16.72 -9.96 4.01
C VAL A 454 17.36 -8.66 3.61
N ASP A 455 17.05 -8.20 2.41
CA ASP A 455 17.62 -7.00 1.83
C ASP A 455 17.38 -5.76 2.70
N VAL A 456 18.42 -4.95 2.89
CA VAL A 456 18.45 -3.82 3.83
C VAL A 456 17.99 -2.51 3.19
N GLU A 457 17.97 -2.43 1.83
CA GLU A 457 17.76 -1.18 1.09
C GLU A 457 16.44 -0.43 1.37
N TRP A 458 15.45 -1.11 1.93
CA TRP A 458 14.15 -0.49 2.18
C TRP A 458 13.93 -0.08 3.64
N ASP A 459 14.92 -0.28 4.49
CA ASP A 459 14.85 0.12 5.89
C ASP A 459 15.95 1.12 6.25
N THR A 460 15.53 2.29 6.74
CA THR A 460 16.44 3.35 7.19
C THR A 460 17.16 3.05 8.52
N LYS A 461 16.84 1.92 9.16
CA LYS A 461 17.50 1.43 10.38
C LYS A 461 18.36 0.23 10.02
N GLU A 462 19.66 0.44 9.90
CA GLU A 462 20.69 -0.56 9.57
C GLU A 462 20.79 -1.72 10.58
N ASP A 463 20.15 -1.59 11.76
CA ASP A 463 20.31 -2.52 12.89
C ASP A 463 19.15 -3.51 13.10
N MET A 464 18.15 -3.58 12.20
CA MET A 464 17.02 -4.51 12.37
C MET A 464 17.37 -5.93 11.95
N THR A 465 17.08 -6.90 12.81
CA THR A 465 17.16 -8.33 12.50
C THR A 465 16.11 -8.76 11.46
N ALA A 466 16.34 -9.89 10.77
CA ALA A 466 15.37 -10.46 9.83
C ALA A 466 13.99 -10.71 10.49
N ARG A 467 13.98 -11.15 11.77
CA ARG A 467 12.75 -11.31 12.55
C ARG A 467 12.01 -9.99 12.75
N GLU A 468 12.71 -8.93 13.14
CA GLU A 468 12.09 -7.62 13.34
C GLU A 468 11.52 -7.06 12.04
N LYS A 469 12.20 -7.25 10.91
CA LYS A 469 11.71 -6.89 9.58
C LYS A 469 10.47 -7.68 9.20
N PHE A 470 10.46 -9.00 9.47
CA PHE A 470 9.29 -9.85 9.25
C PHE A 470 8.09 -9.38 10.08
N ILE A 471 8.25 -9.21 11.40
CA ILE A 471 7.19 -8.73 12.29
C ILE A 471 6.70 -7.35 11.85
N ARG A 472 7.60 -6.45 11.47
CA ARG A 472 7.27 -5.10 11.01
C ARG A 472 6.43 -5.13 9.73
N GLN A 473 6.81 -5.92 8.72
CA GLN A 473 6.04 -6.01 7.48
C GLN A 473 4.62 -6.52 7.74
N HIS A 474 4.47 -7.51 8.62
CA HIS A 474 3.15 -8.03 9.02
C HIS A 474 2.34 -7.03 9.84
N SER A 475 2.96 -6.34 10.79
CA SER A 475 2.24 -5.36 11.65
C SER A 475 1.84 -4.09 10.91
N THR A 476 2.50 -3.77 9.80
CA THR A 476 2.14 -2.62 8.95
C THR A 476 1.21 -3.00 7.80
N PHE A 477 0.98 -4.30 7.55
CA PHE A 477 0.08 -4.77 6.50
C PHE A 477 -1.38 -4.40 6.81
N PRO A 478 -2.17 -3.93 5.82
CA PRO A 478 -1.86 -3.83 4.38
C PRO A 478 -1.19 -2.51 3.94
N TYR A 479 -0.85 -1.61 4.84
CA TYR A 479 -0.39 -0.24 4.51
C TYR A 479 1.12 -0.10 4.39
N GLY A 480 1.86 -1.15 4.73
CA GLY A 480 3.30 -1.19 4.58
C GLY A 480 3.72 -0.97 3.13
N LYS A 481 4.90 -0.39 2.93
CA LYS A 481 5.49 -0.19 1.60
C LYS A 481 5.67 -1.51 0.83
N ARG A 482 5.70 -2.64 1.55
CA ARG A 482 5.92 -3.98 1.02
C ARG A 482 5.07 -5.00 1.78
N ASP A 483 4.71 -6.07 1.07
CA ASP A 483 3.87 -7.15 1.58
C ASP A 483 4.35 -8.56 1.15
N ASP A 484 5.51 -8.64 0.50
CA ASP A 484 6.04 -9.88 -0.08
C ASP A 484 6.16 -11.02 0.95
N MET A 485 6.67 -10.72 2.17
CA MET A 485 6.75 -11.72 3.26
C MET A 485 5.38 -12.11 3.80
N VAL A 486 4.40 -11.18 3.78
CA VAL A 486 3.01 -11.48 4.17
C VAL A 486 2.36 -12.40 3.15
N ASP A 487 2.57 -12.18 1.85
CA ASP A 487 2.03 -13.02 0.80
C ASP A 487 2.63 -14.44 0.85
N SER A 488 3.96 -14.56 0.96
CA SER A 488 4.63 -15.85 1.11
C SER A 488 4.17 -16.60 2.37
N GLN A 489 4.03 -15.91 3.52
CA GLN A 489 3.53 -16.49 4.75
C GLN A 489 2.07 -16.94 4.63
N THR A 490 1.18 -16.07 4.10
CA THR A 490 -0.25 -16.42 3.99
C THR A 490 -0.49 -17.59 3.07
N GLN A 491 0.26 -17.69 1.98
CA GLN A 491 0.23 -18.83 1.06
C GLN A 491 0.68 -20.12 1.76
N GLY A 492 1.84 -20.07 2.43
CA GLY A 492 2.38 -21.21 3.16
C GLY A 492 1.48 -21.67 4.29
N LEU A 493 1.04 -20.76 5.16
CA LEU A 493 0.13 -21.10 6.27
C LEU A 493 -1.22 -21.59 5.79
N SER A 494 -1.80 -21.03 4.73
CA SER A 494 -3.08 -21.51 4.19
C SER A 494 -3.01 -22.98 3.76
N ARG A 495 -1.86 -23.43 3.24
CA ARG A 495 -1.62 -24.83 2.88
C ARG A 495 -1.50 -25.70 4.13
N ILE A 496 -0.69 -25.27 5.10
CA ILE A 496 -0.48 -25.99 6.37
C ILE A 496 -1.77 -26.09 7.18
N ILE A 497 -2.57 -25.04 7.23
CA ILE A 497 -3.88 -25.07 7.90
C ILE A 497 -4.77 -26.18 7.32
N LYS A 498 -4.83 -26.32 5.99
CA LYS A 498 -5.60 -27.40 5.34
C LYS A 498 -5.09 -28.80 5.70
N LEU A 499 -3.80 -28.96 5.94
CA LEU A 499 -3.23 -30.21 6.46
C LEU A 499 -3.69 -30.46 7.91
N ILE A 500 -3.60 -29.43 8.78
CA ILE A 500 -3.96 -29.54 10.19
C ILE A 500 -5.45 -29.85 10.37
N VAL A 501 -6.34 -29.27 9.56
CA VAL A 501 -7.79 -29.51 9.65
C VAL A 501 -8.24 -30.76 8.88
N GLY A 502 -7.33 -31.41 8.14
CA GLY A 502 -7.61 -32.63 7.40
C GLY A 502 -8.31 -32.42 6.04
N ASP A 503 -8.39 -31.19 5.55
CA ASP A 503 -8.93 -30.89 4.21
C ASP A 503 -8.07 -31.45 3.07
N ILE A 504 -6.78 -31.62 3.32
CA ILE A 504 -5.82 -32.29 2.42
C ILE A 504 -5.02 -33.31 3.21
N LYS A 505 -4.57 -34.36 2.53
CA LYS A 505 -3.72 -35.38 3.16
C LYS A 505 -2.27 -34.90 3.23
N MET A 506 -1.57 -35.30 4.29
CA MET A 506 -0.12 -35.20 4.35
C MET A 506 0.48 -35.91 3.14
N PRO A 507 1.45 -35.29 2.44
CA PRO A 507 2.19 -35.99 1.40
C PRO A 507 2.90 -37.20 2.02
N GLU A 508 3.02 -38.29 1.24
CA GLU A 508 3.87 -39.42 1.67
C GLU A 508 5.31 -38.90 1.77
N ARG A 509 5.85 -38.97 2.99
CA ARG A 509 7.20 -38.48 3.26
C ARG A 509 8.16 -39.26 2.36
N ARG A 510 9.00 -38.55 1.59
CA ARG A 510 10.07 -39.16 0.82
C ARG A 510 10.92 -39.99 1.80
N ALA A 511 11.18 -41.25 1.48
CA ALA A 511 11.91 -42.17 2.32
C ALA A 511 13.17 -41.50 2.87
N HIS A 512 13.35 -41.60 4.20
CA HIS A 512 14.34 -40.90 4.98
C HIS A 512 15.69 -40.84 4.31
N ILE A 513 16.06 -39.70 3.71
CA ILE A 513 17.45 -39.30 3.65
C ILE A 513 17.73 -38.86 5.09
N ARG A 514 18.42 -39.68 5.89
CA ARG A 514 18.88 -39.27 7.22
C ARG A 514 19.69 -38.00 7.01
N TYR A 515 19.25 -36.94 7.64
CA TYR A 515 19.92 -35.66 7.60
C TYR A 515 21.28 -35.79 8.26
N THR A 516 22.35 -36.01 7.49
CA THR A 516 23.69 -35.68 7.94
C THR A 516 23.78 -34.16 7.80
N HIS A 517 23.94 -33.45 8.89
CA HIS A 517 24.02 -32.00 8.87
C HIS A 517 25.26 -31.48 8.14
N TRP A 518 26.11 -32.40 7.70
CA TRP A 518 27.25 -32.19 6.85
C TRP A 518 26.97 -32.67 5.41
N HIS A 519 27.02 -31.73 4.44
CA HIS A 519 26.95 -32.03 3.01
C HIS A 519 28.33 -32.47 2.53
N SER A 520 28.41 -33.07 1.35
CA SER A 520 29.69 -33.46 0.69
C SER A 520 30.70 -32.32 0.68
N ASP A 521 30.28 -31.11 0.39
CA ASP A 521 31.13 -29.91 0.33
C ASP A 521 31.71 -29.55 1.72
N MET A 522 30.96 -29.75 2.81
CA MET A 522 31.45 -29.55 4.18
C MET A 522 32.51 -30.61 4.58
N TRP A 523 32.35 -31.83 4.09
CA TRP A 523 33.35 -32.86 4.28
C TRP A 523 34.63 -32.54 3.48
N GLU A 524 34.50 -32.10 2.23
CA GLU A 524 35.63 -31.68 1.41
C GLU A 524 36.37 -30.49 2.04
N ASP A 525 35.65 -29.48 2.54
CA ASP A 525 36.23 -28.34 3.24
C ASP A 525 36.95 -28.76 4.52
N TYR A 526 36.34 -29.64 5.33
CA TYR A 526 36.97 -30.16 6.55
C TYR A 526 38.22 -30.96 6.26
N GLU A 527 38.22 -31.80 5.23
CA GLU A 527 39.37 -32.60 4.82
C GLU A 527 40.51 -31.73 4.27
N MET A 528 40.18 -30.59 3.64
CA MET A 528 41.18 -29.64 3.14
C MET A 528 41.85 -28.82 4.25
N LEU A 529 41.34 -28.80 5.46
CA LEU A 529 41.93 -28.08 6.60
C LEU A 529 43.22 -28.78 7.07
N LYS A 530 44.30 -28.00 7.11
CA LYS A 530 45.65 -28.54 7.33
C LYS A 530 46.06 -28.65 8.79
N THR A 531 45.37 -27.94 9.70
CA THR A 531 45.69 -27.93 11.12
C THR A 531 44.55 -28.44 11.98
N ASP A 532 44.89 -29.08 13.12
CA ASP A 532 43.88 -29.53 14.07
C ASP A 532 43.12 -28.35 14.71
N ASP A 533 43.75 -27.18 14.84
CA ASP A 533 43.10 -25.96 15.36
C ASP A 533 42.04 -25.43 14.37
N ASP A 534 42.31 -25.43 13.07
CA ASP A 534 41.35 -25.05 12.04
C ASP A 534 40.18 -26.05 11.95
N ARG A 535 40.48 -27.35 12.06
CA ARG A 535 39.47 -28.41 12.13
C ARG A 535 38.57 -28.26 13.35
N GLN A 536 39.15 -27.97 14.53
CA GLN A 536 38.36 -27.72 15.73
C GLN A 536 37.48 -26.47 15.61
N LYS A 537 37.97 -25.38 15.02
CA LYS A 537 37.18 -24.18 14.74
C LYS A 537 36.05 -24.47 13.76
N TYR A 538 36.30 -25.25 12.73
CA TYR A 538 35.28 -25.67 11.78
C TYR A 538 34.20 -26.50 12.45
N LEU A 539 34.58 -27.45 13.32
CA LEU A 539 33.63 -28.24 14.12
C LEU A 539 32.81 -27.39 15.12
N LEU A 540 33.43 -26.34 15.68
CA LEU A 540 32.73 -25.40 16.56
C LEU A 540 31.69 -24.57 15.82
N ILE A 541 31.95 -24.24 14.57
CA ILE A 541 31.03 -23.41 13.72
C ILE A 541 29.94 -24.27 13.10
N HIS A 542 30.29 -25.45 12.61
CA HIS A 542 29.39 -26.30 11.82
C HIS A 542 28.84 -27.54 12.58
N GLY A 543 29.27 -27.75 13.82
CA GLY A 543 28.97 -28.94 14.64
C GLY A 543 29.76 -30.18 14.25
N TYR A 544 29.63 -31.22 15.03
CA TYR A 544 30.31 -32.49 14.76
C TYR A 544 29.52 -33.28 13.71
N PRO A 545 30.19 -33.94 12.73
CA PRO A 545 29.53 -34.85 11.82
C PRO A 545 28.95 -36.03 12.60
N ASP A 546 27.71 -36.41 12.32
CA ASP A 546 27.15 -37.67 12.85
C ASP A 546 27.88 -38.84 12.21
N GLU A 547 28.17 -39.91 12.96
CA GLU A 547 28.74 -41.11 12.40
C GLU A 547 27.86 -41.65 11.27
N TRP A 548 28.47 -41.83 10.10
CA TRP A 548 27.77 -42.27 8.90
C TRP A 548 27.49 -43.77 9.01
N GLU A 549 26.26 -44.17 9.28
CA GLU A 549 25.83 -45.54 9.03
C GLU A 549 25.16 -45.61 7.66
N PRO A 550 25.63 -46.47 6.74
CA PRO A 550 24.97 -46.66 5.46
C PRO A 550 23.57 -47.22 5.69
N ALA A 551 22.57 -46.66 4.99
CA ALA A 551 21.21 -47.15 5.01
C ALA A 551 21.20 -48.62 4.54
N GLU A 552 20.76 -49.55 5.38
CA GLU A 552 20.48 -50.93 4.95
C GLU A 552 19.41 -50.88 3.87
N GLU A 553 19.72 -51.42 2.68
CA GLU A 553 18.75 -51.67 1.63
C GLU A 553 17.67 -52.57 2.19
N VAL A 554 16.48 -52.00 2.43
CA VAL A 554 15.29 -52.79 2.72
C VAL A 554 14.74 -53.32 1.41
N SER A 555 14.93 -54.59 1.21
CA SER A 555 14.43 -55.44 0.13
C SER A 555 12.91 -55.49 0.05
#